data_f2f4cd8eb3ca4bcb390ff4fc5c6bd083
#
_entry.id   f2f4cd8eb3ca4bcb390ff4fc5c6bd083
#
_cell.length_a   1.000
_cell.length_b   1.000
_cell.length_c   1.000
_cell.angle_alpha   90.00
_cell.angle_beta   90.00
_cell.angle_gamma   90.00
#
_symmetry.space_group_name_H-M   'P 1'
#
loop_
_entity.id
_entity.type
_entity.pdbx_description
1 polymer ?
#
loop_
_entity_poly.entity_id
_entity_poly.type
_entity_poly.pdbx_seq_one_letter_code
_entity_poly.pdbx_strand_id
1 'polypeptide(L)' 'SLAQAKEAANRELDSYGVSDFYKRLIEKAKTVEGVEALKEAILAALP' A
#
# COMPACT_ATOMS: atom_id res chain seq x y z
N SER A 1 5.31 12.11 -5.95
CA SER A 1 6.35 11.18 -6.39
C SER A 1 5.99 9.75 -5.96
N LEU A 2 6.65 8.80 -6.57
CA LEU A 2 6.44 7.39 -6.23
C LEU A 2 6.77 7.12 -4.77
N ALA A 3 7.86 7.68 -4.27
CA ALA A 3 8.26 7.48 -2.88
C ALA A 3 7.20 8.01 -1.91
N GLN A 4 6.66 9.20 -2.21
CA GLN A 4 5.61 9.78 -1.38
C GLN A 4 4.32 8.97 -1.42
N ALA A 5 3.97 8.43 -2.59
CA ALA A 5 2.79 7.60 -2.73
C ALA A 5 2.93 6.32 -1.90
N LYS A 6 4.11 5.70 -1.92
CA LYS A 6 4.37 4.50 -1.12
C LYS A 6 4.29 4.81 0.38
N GLU A 7 4.85 5.93 0.80
CA GLU A 7 4.80 6.35 2.20
C GLU A 7 3.36 6.55 2.66
N ALA A 8 2.58 7.26 1.86
CA ALA A 8 1.17 7.53 2.20
C ALA A 8 0.36 6.23 2.26
N ALA A 9 0.56 5.34 1.28
CA ALA A 9 -0.15 4.07 1.24
C ALA A 9 0.19 3.20 2.45
N ASN A 10 1.47 3.13 2.80
CA ASN A 10 1.89 2.32 3.96
C ASN A 10 1.37 2.90 5.27
N ARG A 11 1.30 4.22 5.37
CA ARG A 11 0.71 4.87 6.55
C ARG A 11 -0.76 4.53 6.70
N GLU A 12 -1.49 4.56 5.60
CA GLU A 12 -2.91 4.20 5.62
C GLU A 12 -3.10 2.73 5.98
N LEU A 13 -2.29 1.84 5.40
CA LEU A 13 -2.37 0.42 5.71
C LEU A 13 -2.03 0.15 7.18
N ASP A 14 -1.05 0.88 7.73
CA ASP A 14 -0.70 0.76 9.15
C ASP A 14 -1.89 1.09 10.05
N SER A 15 -2.73 2.04 9.66
CA SER A 15 -3.87 2.43 10.47
C SER A 15 -4.91 1.31 10.58
N TYR A 16 -4.86 0.34 9.66
CA TYR A 16 -5.73 -0.85 9.71
C TYR A 16 -5.04 -2.07 10.29
N GLY A 17 -3.78 -1.92 10.70
CA GLY A 17 -3.04 -3.02 11.33
C GLY A 17 -2.67 -4.16 10.41
N VAL A 18 -2.49 -3.89 9.10
CA VAL A 18 -2.13 -4.95 8.16
C VAL A 18 -0.69 -5.43 8.40
N SER A 19 -0.40 -6.64 7.96
CA SER A 19 0.91 -7.23 8.16
C SER A 19 1.98 -6.57 7.29
N ASP A 20 3.24 -6.70 7.69
CA ASP A 20 4.37 -6.17 6.94
C ASP A 20 4.49 -6.77 5.54
N PHE A 21 3.94 -7.98 5.34
CA PHE A 21 3.91 -8.60 4.02
C PHE A 21 3.26 -7.66 2.98
N TYR A 22 2.13 -7.08 3.34
CA TYR A 22 1.40 -6.19 2.43
C TYR A 22 2.17 -4.90 2.19
N LYS A 23 2.81 -4.37 3.21
CA LYS A 23 3.61 -3.15 3.07
C LYS A 23 4.81 -3.39 2.15
N ARG A 24 5.38 -4.60 2.19
CA ARG A 24 6.46 -4.94 1.26
C ARG A 24 5.98 -5.03 -0.18
N LEU A 25 4.74 -5.46 -0.40
CA LEU A 25 4.15 -5.44 -1.75
C LEU A 25 4.06 -4.01 -2.27
N ILE A 26 3.63 -3.07 -1.42
CA ILE A 26 3.57 -1.65 -1.77
C ILE A 26 4.96 -1.16 -2.18
N GLU A 27 6.01 -1.52 -1.42
CA GLU A 27 7.37 -1.08 -1.71
C GLU A 27 7.87 -1.55 -3.07
N LYS A 28 7.36 -2.66 -3.57
CA LYS A 28 7.77 -3.21 -4.87
C LYS A 28 7.06 -2.57 -6.06
N ALA A 29 6.04 -1.77 -5.84
CA ALA A 29 5.31 -1.14 -6.93
C ALA A 29 6.21 -0.19 -7.71
N LYS A 30 6.00 -0.11 -9.02
CA LYS A 30 6.85 0.66 -9.92
C LYS A 30 6.25 2.01 -10.32
N THR A 31 4.95 2.22 -10.09
CA THR A 31 4.26 3.45 -10.47
C THR A 31 3.32 3.89 -9.36
N VAL A 32 2.97 5.18 -9.37
CA VAL A 32 2.00 5.72 -8.43
C VAL A 32 0.65 5.01 -8.60
N GLU A 33 0.24 4.80 -9.84
CA GLU A 33 -1.01 4.10 -10.13
C GLU A 33 -0.99 2.67 -9.58
N GLY A 34 0.17 2.01 -9.70
CA GLY A 34 0.34 0.67 -9.15
C GLY A 34 0.23 0.64 -7.63
N VAL A 35 0.80 1.66 -6.96
CA VAL A 35 0.69 1.79 -5.50
C VAL A 35 -0.77 1.91 -5.10
N GLU A 36 -1.51 2.80 -5.79
CA GLU A 36 -2.92 3.04 -5.46
C GLU A 36 -3.78 1.81 -5.71
N ALA A 37 -3.58 1.15 -6.85
CA ALA A 37 -4.34 -0.05 -7.19
C ALA A 37 -4.10 -1.16 -6.16
N LEU A 38 -2.84 -1.35 -5.77
CA LEU A 38 -2.47 -2.37 -4.81
C LEU A 38 -3.04 -2.06 -3.42
N LYS A 39 -2.94 -0.80 -3.00
CA LYS A 39 -3.51 -0.37 -1.73
C LYS A 39 -5.01 -0.66 -1.68
N GLU A 40 -5.75 -0.29 -2.75
CA GLU A 40 -7.18 -0.51 -2.81
C GLU A 40 -7.53 -1.99 -2.75
N ALA A 41 -6.75 -2.83 -3.46
CA ALA A 41 -6.97 -4.27 -3.44
C ALA A 41 -6.76 -4.85 -2.03
N ILE A 42 -5.74 -4.39 -1.33
CA ILE A 42 -5.46 -4.85 0.03
C ILE A 42 -6.61 -4.45 0.96
N LEU A 43 -7.03 -3.17 0.88
CA LEU A 43 -8.11 -2.68 1.73
C LEU A 43 -9.42 -3.42 1.47
N ALA A 44 -9.71 -3.73 0.20
CA ALA A 44 -10.93 -4.45 -0.17
C ALA A 44 -10.92 -5.88 0.36
N ALA A 45 -9.75 -6.46 0.63
CA ALA A 45 -9.64 -7.83 1.13
C ALA A 45 -9.65 -7.93 2.65
N LEU A 46 -9.64 -6.80 3.35
CA LEU A 46 -9.66 -6.82 4.81
C LEU A 46 -11.02 -7.29 5.33
N PRO A 47 -11.03 -8.01 6.48
CA PRO A 47 -12.28 -8.47 7.10
C PRO A 47 -13.16 -7.31 7.57
#